data_997ea4047ad7d8b3db3cef6be5b56106
#
_entry.id   997ea4047ad7d8b3db3cef6be5b56106
#
_cell.length_a   1.000
_cell.length_b   1.000
_cell.length_c   1.000
_cell.angle_alpha   90.00
_cell.angle_beta   90.00
_cell.angle_gamma   90.00
#
_symmetry.space_group_name_H-M   'P 1'
#
loop_
_entity.id
_entity.type
_entity.pdbx_description
1 polymer ?
#
loop_
_entity_poly.entity_id
_entity_poly.type
_entity_poly.pdbx_seq_one_letter_code
_entity_poly.pdbx_strand_id
1 'polypeptide(L)'
;MEKKIAQISDVHFGEKNFSDQLRDNLLSQLENENPDLIIVSGDLTTEGYSHEYELAAEFVDELRDITSTYTIPGNHDARNVGLVHFEKLIGRRKFVHHDSEFAVIGLDSSEPDINDGQIGMDQLEWLRRELERVPDHLCKIVTFHHHLLPIPGTGRERNILLDSGDLLKLLKEYGVDFVLNGHKHVPNVWMIEGMVTLNSGTATTRKLRGETFPSHNQLRIDDDRISVDLINTENGSVREIASYSVRVEDEEYRICSYMHSI
;
A
#
# COMPACT_ATOMS: atom_id res chain seq x y z
N MET A 1 11.08 14.90 -13.33
CA MET A 1 10.87 13.64 -14.12
C MET A 1 9.77 12.84 -13.43
N GLU A 2 8.86 12.24 -14.21
CA GLU A 2 7.80 11.39 -13.67
C GLU A 2 8.39 10.23 -12.87
N LYS A 3 7.89 10.04 -11.63
CA LYS A 3 8.18 8.89 -10.77
C LYS A 3 6.97 7.98 -10.71
N LYS A 4 7.22 6.67 -10.71
CA LYS A 4 6.19 5.63 -10.68
C LYS A 4 6.34 4.76 -9.46
N ILE A 5 5.29 4.65 -8.67
CA ILE A 5 5.22 3.75 -7.51
C ILE A 5 4.12 2.73 -7.76
N ALA A 6 4.47 1.45 -7.84
CA ALA A 6 3.49 0.38 -7.89
C ALA A 6 3.08 -0.04 -6.47
N GLN A 7 1.78 -0.12 -6.21
CA GLN A 7 1.23 -0.64 -4.95
C GLN A 7 0.53 -1.96 -5.21
N ILE A 8 1.02 -3.01 -4.56
CA ILE A 8 0.45 -4.36 -4.54
C ILE A 8 -0.05 -4.65 -3.13
N SER A 9 -1.13 -5.41 -2.99
CA SER A 9 -1.64 -5.86 -1.70
C SER A 9 -2.36 -7.19 -1.82
N ASP A 10 -2.54 -7.84 -0.67
CA ASP A 10 -3.44 -9.00 -0.53
C ASP A 10 -3.11 -10.12 -1.53
N VAL A 11 -1.85 -10.54 -1.54
CA VAL A 11 -1.32 -11.59 -2.45
C VAL A 11 -1.86 -12.97 -2.06
N HIS A 12 -1.87 -13.28 -0.75
CA HIS A 12 -2.47 -14.48 -0.16
C HIS A 12 -1.94 -15.81 -0.72
N PHE A 13 -0.63 -16.03 -0.68
CA PHE A 13 -0.12 -17.39 -0.89
C PHE A 13 -0.79 -18.37 0.09
N GLY A 14 -1.20 -19.53 -0.42
CA GLY A 14 -1.98 -20.52 0.32
C GLY A 14 -3.51 -20.35 0.22
N GLU A 15 -4.03 -19.23 -0.32
CA GLU A 15 -5.47 -19.06 -0.53
C GLU A 15 -5.97 -19.96 -1.68
N LYS A 16 -7.12 -20.59 -1.47
CA LYS A 16 -7.74 -21.47 -2.48
C LYS A 16 -7.98 -20.80 -3.83
N ASN A 17 -8.23 -19.49 -3.80
CA ASN A 17 -8.51 -18.68 -5.00
C ASN A 17 -7.27 -17.94 -5.52
N PHE A 18 -6.08 -18.26 -5.00
CA PHE A 18 -4.81 -17.79 -5.55
C PHE A 18 -4.64 -18.31 -6.99
N SER A 19 -4.01 -17.54 -7.85
CA SER A 19 -3.82 -17.88 -9.25
C SER A 19 -2.39 -17.57 -9.69
N ASP A 20 -1.62 -18.62 -10.02
CA ASP A 20 -0.28 -18.47 -10.60
C ASP A 20 -0.30 -17.62 -11.87
N GLN A 21 -1.36 -17.77 -12.70
CA GLN A 21 -1.50 -16.94 -13.90
C GLN A 21 -1.62 -15.44 -13.59
N LEU A 22 -2.36 -15.08 -12.53
CA LEU A 22 -2.45 -13.67 -12.12
C LEU A 22 -1.11 -13.17 -11.57
N ARG A 23 -0.39 -13.99 -10.80
CA ARG A 23 0.96 -13.69 -10.33
C ARG A 23 1.92 -13.42 -11.50
N ASP A 24 1.94 -14.32 -12.49
CA ASP A 24 2.82 -14.21 -13.65
C ASP A 24 2.46 -12.98 -14.52
N ASN A 25 1.16 -12.71 -14.68
CA ASN A 25 0.69 -11.50 -15.36
C ASN A 25 1.13 -10.23 -14.62
N LEU A 26 1.01 -10.23 -13.28
CA LEU A 26 1.43 -9.11 -12.46
C LEU A 26 2.92 -8.81 -12.62
N LEU A 27 3.78 -9.83 -12.53
CA LEU A 27 5.23 -9.67 -12.73
C LEU A 27 5.52 -9.10 -14.13
N SER A 28 4.92 -9.66 -15.17
CA SER A 28 5.10 -9.18 -16.55
C SER A 28 4.60 -7.74 -16.73
N GLN A 29 3.51 -7.35 -16.07
CA GLN A 29 3.01 -5.98 -16.09
C GLN A 29 3.99 -5.03 -15.42
N LEU A 30 4.48 -5.37 -14.22
CA LEU A 30 5.45 -4.56 -13.49
C LEU A 30 6.77 -4.40 -14.24
N GLU A 31 7.28 -5.45 -14.88
CA GLU A 31 8.46 -5.35 -15.77
C GLU A 31 8.24 -4.34 -16.92
N ASN A 32 7.05 -4.36 -17.54
CA ASN A 32 6.71 -3.45 -18.62
C ASN A 32 6.47 -2.01 -18.14
N GLU A 33 5.87 -1.83 -16.98
CA GLU A 33 5.59 -0.53 -16.36
C GLU A 33 6.86 0.15 -15.87
N ASN A 34 7.86 -0.65 -15.49
CA ASN A 34 9.17 -0.22 -14.98
C ASN A 34 9.02 0.83 -13.86
N PRO A 35 8.41 0.50 -12.71
CA PRO A 35 8.23 1.43 -11.61
C PRO A 35 9.57 1.76 -10.95
N ASP A 36 9.68 2.96 -10.36
CA ASP A 36 10.84 3.37 -9.56
C ASP A 36 10.84 2.70 -8.18
N LEU A 37 9.65 2.30 -7.70
CA LEU A 37 9.45 1.66 -6.40
C LEU A 37 8.25 0.71 -6.42
N ILE A 38 8.36 -0.43 -5.74
CA ILE A 38 7.24 -1.32 -5.46
C ILE A 38 6.97 -1.33 -3.96
N ILE A 39 5.70 -1.17 -3.57
CA ILE A 39 5.23 -1.28 -2.20
C ILE A 39 4.24 -2.44 -2.12
N VAL A 40 4.52 -3.40 -1.23
CA VAL A 40 3.59 -4.48 -0.92
C VAL A 40 2.93 -4.18 0.42
N SER A 41 1.65 -3.81 0.38
CA SER A 41 0.87 -3.31 1.52
C SER A 41 0.24 -4.43 2.36
N GLY A 42 0.94 -5.56 2.52
CA GLY A 42 0.58 -6.66 3.44
C GLY A 42 -0.28 -7.77 2.83
N ASP A 43 -0.56 -8.76 3.66
CA ASP A 43 -1.26 -10.00 3.34
C ASP A 43 -0.59 -10.79 2.19
N LEU A 44 0.72 -11.05 2.36
CA LEU A 44 1.48 -11.94 1.49
C LEU A 44 1.00 -13.38 1.59
N THR A 45 0.69 -13.82 2.82
CA THR A 45 0.29 -15.19 3.15
C THR A 45 -1.18 -15.25 3.56
N THR A 46 -1.73 -16.46 3.70
CA THR A 46 -3.12 -16.68 4.12
C THR A 46 -3.23 -17.03 5.60
N GLU A 47 -2.33 -17.88 6.10
CA GLU A 47 -2.33 -18.35 7.49
C GLU A 47 -0.99 -18.14 8.19
N GLY A 48 -0.03 -17.49 7.55
CA GLY A 48 1.29 -17.22 8.14
C GLY A 48 2.17 -18.46 8.32
N TYR A 49 1.90 -19.54 7.60
CA TYR A 49 2.70 -20.76 7.69
C TYR A 49 4.04 -20.64 6.94
N SER A 50 5.05 -21.38 7.38
CA SER A 50 6.39 -21.37 6.81
C SER A 50 6.39 -21.60 5.29
N HIS A 51 5.62 -22.58 4.81
CA HIS A 51 5.56 -22.91 3.38
C HIS A 51 4.91 -21.81 2.53
N GLU A 52 3.97 -21.04 3.11
CA GLU A 52 3.39 -19.88 2.44
C GLU A 52 4.43 -18.74 2.35
N TYR A 53 5.22 -18.56 3.41
CA TYR A 53 6.30 -17.59 3.44
C TYR A 53 7.48 -17.93 2.54
N GLU A 54 7.74 -19.21 2.30
CA GLU A 54 8.76 -19.64 1.32
C GLU A 54 8.37 -19.17 -0.09
N LEU A 55 7.10 -19.38 -0.49
CA LEU A 55 6.57 -18.89 -1.76
C LEU A 55 6.51 -17.34 -1.82
N ALA A 56 6.11 -16.71 -0.72
CA ALA A 56 6.07 -15.26 -0.62
C ALA A 56 7.48 -14.64 -0.74
N ALA A 57 8.49 -15.26 -0.16
CA ALA A 57 9.87 -14.80 -0.25
C ALA A 57 10.41 -14.88 -1.69
N GLU A 58 10.15 -16.00 -2.40
CA GLU A 58 10.49 -16.13 -3.82
C GLU A 58 9.83 -15.01 -4.66
N PHE A 59 8.56 -14.76 -4.44
CA PHE A 59 7.84 -13.68 -5.13
C PHE A 59 8.39 -12.29 -4.80
N VAL A 60 8.71 -12.01 -3.54
CA VAL A 60 9.29 -10.72 -3.14
C VAL A 60 10.69 -10.55 -3.74
N ASP A 61 11.47 -11.61 -3.88
CA ASP A 61 12.76 -11.55 -4.55
C ASP A 61 12.61 -11.30 -6.06
N GLU A 62 11.62 -11.89 -6.73
CA GLU A 62 11.27 -11.57 -8.12
C GLU A 62 10.88 -10.08 -8.29
N LEU A 63 10.12 -9.52 -7.35
CA LEU A 63 9.81 -8.08 -7.36
C LEU A 63 11.07 -7.22 -7.16
N ARG A 64 12.00 -7.64 -6.29
CA ARG A 64 13.29 -6.97 -6.07
C ARG A 64 14.22 -7.00 -7.28
N ASP A 65 14.10 -8.03 -8.11
CA ASP A 65 14.82 -8.10 -9.38
C ASP A 65 14.33 -7.04 -10.39
N ILE A 66 13.07 -6.61 -10.29
CA ILE A 66 12.50 -5.53 -11.10
C ILE A 66 12.99 -4.17 -10.59
N THR A 67 12.76 -3.87 -9.31
CA THR A 67 13.16 -2.61 -8.69
C THR A 67 13.17 -2.69 -7.15
N SER A 68 13.58 -1.60 -6.50
CA SER A 68 13.50 -1.49 -5.04
C SER A 68 12.11 -1.83 -4.54
N THR A 69 11.99 -2.84 -3.68
CA THR A 69 10.71 -3.34 -3.17
C THR A 69 10.69 -3.35 -1.65
N TYR A 70 9.66 -2.72 -1.09
CA TYR A 70 9.41 -2.70 0.35
C TYR A 70 8.08 -3.34 0.68
N THR A 71 8.08 -4.10 1.76
CA THR A 71 6.94 -4.92 2.18
C THR A 71 6.65 -4.68 3.66
N ILE A 72 5.38 -4.58 4.01
CA ILE A 72 4.89 -4.58 5.38
C ILE A 72 3.99 -5.79 5.59
N PRO A 73 3.83 -6.29 6.83
CA PRO A 73 2.89 -7.39 7.09
C PRO A 73 1.44 -6.91 7.12
N GLY A 74 0.51 -7.83 6.80
CA GLY A 74 -0.91 -7.70 7.04
C GLY A 74 -1.38 -8.60 8.18
N ASN A 75 -2.70 -8.61 8.45
CA ASN A 75 -3.26 -9.41 9.54
C ASN A 75 -3.19 -10.93 9.26
N HIS A 76 -3.21 -11.34 8.00
CA HIS A 76 -3.00 -12.74 7.65
C HIS A 76 -1.54 -13.16 7.83
N ASP A 77 -0.61 -12.28 7.57
CA ASP A 77 0.81 -12.49 7.80
C ASP A 77 1.16 -12.65 9.30
N ALA A 78 0.34 -12.08 10.18
CA ALA A 78 0.52 -12.12 11.62
C ALA A 78 -0.10 -13.34 12.30
N ARG A 79 -0.75 -14.22 11.55
CA ARG A 79 -1.35 -15.44 12.09
C ARG A 79 -0.30 -16.44 12.53
N ASN A 80 -0.66 -17.26 13.51
CA ASN A 80 0.23 -18.28 14.07
C ASN A 80 1.58 -17.66 14.52
N VAL A 81 2.69 -18.13 13.99
CA VAL A 81 4.04 -17.57 14.21
C VAL A 81 4.53 -16.75 13.01
N GLY A 82 3.60 -16.25 12.20
CA GLY A 82 3.88 -15.65 10.90
C GLY A 82 4.80 -14.43 10.96
N LEU A 83 4.68 -13.55 11.96
CA LEU A 83 5.59 -12.40 12.10
C LEU A 83 7.06 -12.83 12.29
N VAL A 84 7.32 -13.99 12.91
CA VAL A 84 8.68 -14.54 13.01
C VAL A 84 9.18 -14.99 11.64
N HIS A 85 8.30 -15.61 10.84
CA HIS A 85 8.65 -16.00 9.46
C HIS A 85 8.83 -14.76 8.57
N PHE A 86 7.98 -13.74 8.72
CA PHE A 86 8.11 -12.47 8.02
C PHE A 86 9.49 -11.84 8.26
N GLU A 87 9.88 -11.66 9.53
CA GLU A 87 11.17 -11.05 9.86
C GLU A 87 12.36 -11.85 9.34
N LYS A 88 12.24 -13.18 9.29
CA LYS A 88 13.32 -14.08 8.85
C LYS A 88 13.45 -14.16 7.33
N LEU A 89 12.33 -14.18 6.59
CA LEU A 89 12.30 -14.50 5.15
C LEU A 89 12.04 -13.26 4.27
N ILE A 90 11.26 -12.31 4.75
CA ILE A 90 10.91 -11.08 4.00
C ILE A 90 11.78 -9.91 4.44
N GLY A 91 11.81 -9.64 5.76
CA GLY A 91 12.62 -8.56 6.31
C GLY A 91 11.94 -7.79 7.43
N ARG A 92 12.32 -6.53 7.60
CA ARG A 92 11.77 -5.66 8.65
C ARG A 92 10.30 -5.35 8.42
N ARG A 93 9.50 -5.33 9.50
CA ARG A 93 8.07 -5.00 9.46
C ARG A 93 7.75 -3.51 9.26
N LYS A 94 8.75 -2.66 9.37
CA LYS A 94 8.65 -1.23 9.10
C LYS A 94 9.89 -0.72 8.38
N PHE A 95 9.73 0.33 7.59
CA PHE A 95 10.82 0.88 6.79
C PHE A 95 10.66 2.38 6.56
N VAL A 96 11.74 3.03 6.14
CA VAL A 96 11.75 4.37 5.55
C VAL A 96 12.53 4.30 4.24
N HIS A 97 11.97 4.85 3.20
CA HIS A 97 12.59 5.04 1.90
C HIS A 97 12.54 6.52 1.51
N HIS A 98 13.64 7.04 1.00
CA HIS A 98 13.73 8.39 0.47
C HIS A 98 14.19 8.35 -0.97
N ASP A 99 13.50 9.10 -1.82
CA ASP A 99 13.89 9.45 -3.18
C ASP A 99 14.04 10.98 -3.30
N SER A 100 14.33 11.50 -4.48
CA SER A 100 14.43 12.95 -4.74
C SER A 100 13.07 13.66 -4.74
N GLU A 101 11.98 12.94 -5.02
CA GLU A 101 10.64 13.48 -5.22
C GLU A 101 9.66 13.05 -4.12
N PHE A 102 9.94 11.96 -3.40
CA PHE A 102 9.04 11.41 -2.40
C PHE A 102 9.76 10.71 -1.26
N ALA A 103 9.08 10.58 -0.14
CA ALA A 103 9.47 9.71 0.97
C ALA A 103 8.34 8.74 1.31
N VAL A 104 8.68 7.47 1.57
CA VAL A 104 7.72 6.43 1.95
C VAL A 104 8.09 5.87 3.32
N ILE A 105 7.12 5.86 4.24
CA ILE A 105 7.25 5.28 5.57
C ILE A 105 6.26 4.13 5.71
N GLY A 106 6.76 2.92 5.92
CA GLY A 106 5.97 1.72 6.16
C GLY A 106 5.83 1.40 7.64
N LEU A 107 4.61 1.08 8.08
CA LEU A 107 4.25 0.72 9.44
C LEU A 107 3.65 -0.69 9.48
N ASP A 108 3.85 -1.38 10.58
CA ASP A 108 3.15 -2.63 10.88
C ASP A 108 1.88 -2.34 11.66
N SER A 109 0.73 -2.54 11.05
CA SER A 109 -0.58 -2.44 11.71
C SER A 109 -1.16 -3.78 12.15
N SER A 110 -0.41 -4.87 11.96
CA SER A 110 -0.89 -6.21 12.29
C SER A 110 -0.68 -6.55 13.77
N GLU A 111 -1.60 -7.34 14.31
CA GLU A 111 -1.53 -7.91 15.65
C GLU A 111 -1.57 -9.44 15.56
N PRO A 112 -0.78 -10.19 16.34
CA PRO A 112 -0.75 -11.65 16.28
C PRO A 112 -2.13 -12.26 16.49
N ASP A 113 -2.58 -13.08 15.52
CA ASP A 113 -3.85 -13.82 15.55
C ASP A 113 -5.12 -12.95 15.66
N ILE A 114 -5.02 -11.65 15.38
CA ILE A 114 -6.15 -10.71 15.42
C ILE A 114 -6.36 -10.10 14.02
N ASN A 115 -7.63 -9.92 13.64
CA ASN A 115 -7.96 -9.31 12.35
C ASN A 115 -8.15 -7.78 12.41
N ASP A 116 -8.32 -7.21 13.61
CA ASP A 116 -8.25 -5.76 13.81
C ASP A 116 -6.78 -5.32 13.86
N GLY A 117 -6.51 -4.11 13.42
CA GLY A 117 -5.16 -3.55 13.40
C GLY A 117 -4.95 -2.49 14.45
N GLN A 118 -3.69 -2.25 14.79
CA GLN A 118 -3.26 -1.15 15.64
C GLN A 118 -1.85 -0.70 15.26
N ILE A 119 -1.59 0.60 15.24
CA ILE A 119 -0.22 1.14 15.08
C ILE A 119 0.49 1.15 16.44
N GLY A 120 -0.20 1.53 17.48
CA GLY A 120 0.34 1.62 18.82
C GLY A 120 1.23 2.84 19.06
N MET A 121 1.36 3.22 20.33
CA MET A 121 2.06 4.45 20.73
C MET A 121 3.54 4.48 20.31
N ASP A 122 4.23 3.35 20.37
CA ASP A 122 5.65 3.26 20.02
C ASP A 122 5.89 3.54 18.52
N GLN A 123 5.01 3.01 17.64
CA GLN A 123 5.11 3.28 16.21
C GLN A 123 4.61 4.68 15.85
N LEU A 124 3.58 5.21 16.52
CA LEU A 124 3.14 6.60 16.34
C LEU A 124 4.27 7.58 16.68
N GLU A 125 4.97 7.37 17.79
CA GLU A 125 6.11 8.19 18.18
C GLU A 125 7.32 8.02 17.22
N TRP A 126 7.53 6.80 16.70
CA TRP A 126 8.55 6.57 15.69
C TRP A 126 8.17 7.25 14.37
N LEU A 127 6.92 7.14 13.91
CA LEU A 127 6.43 7.80 12.71
C LEU A 127 6.59 9.32 12.80
N ARG A 128 6.22 9.92 13.95
CA ARG A 128 6.39 11.34 14.19
C ARG A 128 7.85 11.77 13.95
N ARG A 129 8.80 11.06 14.56
CA ARG A 129 10.24 11.36 14.40
C ARG A 129 10.75 11.19 12.97
N GLU A 130 10.23 10.21 12.23
CA GLU A 130 10.62 10.03 10.84
C GLU A 130 10.01 11.13 9.95
N LEU A 131 8.73 11.49 10.16
CA LEU A 131 8.09 12.59 9.42
C LEU A 131 8.77 13.95 9.67
N GLU A 132 9.24 14.23 10.89
CA GLU A 132 10.03 15.43 11.21
C GLU A 132 11.33 15.55 10.40
N ARG A 133 11.84 14.44 9.87
CA ARG A 133 13.08 14.40 9.07
C ARG A 133 12.83 14.49 7.58
N VAL A 134 11.59 14.27 7.14
CA VAL A 134 11.24 14.36 5.72
C VAL A 134 11.15 15.83 5.32
N PRO A 135 11.92 16.30 4.33
CA PRO A 135 11.82 17.65 3.80
C PRO A 135 10.39 17.96 3.31
N ASP A 136 9.91 19.18 3.53
CA ASP A 136 8.53 19.58 3.22
C ASP A 136 8.22 19.65 1.72
N HIS A 137 9.26 19.73 0.87
CA HIS A 137 9.10 19.69 -0.58
C HIS A 137 8.92 18.29 -1.17
N LEU A 138 9.08 17.23 -0.37
CA LEU A 138 8.87 15.87 -0.84
C LEU A 138 7.42 15.44 -0.63
N CYS A 139 6.89 14.67 -1.59
CA CYS A 139 5.63 13.96 -1.42
C CYS A 139 5.77 12.92 -0.29
N LYS A 140 5.00 13.10 0.78
CA LYS A 140 5.03 12.25 1.98
C LYS A 140 4.01 11.12 1.85
N ILE A 141 4.48 9.89 1.81
CA ILE A 141 3.66 8.68 1.66
C ILE A 141 3.81 7.81 2.90
N VAL A 142 2.70 7.37 3.49
CA VAL A 142 2.68 6.41 4.59
C VAL A 142 1.93 5.17 4.14
N THR A 143 2.46 3.98 4.41
CA THR A 143 1.79 2.71 4.08
C THR A 143 1.67 1.81 5.31
N PHE A 144 0.51 1.20 5.46
CA PHE A 144 0.18 0.17 6.44
C PHE A 144 -1.00 -0.64 5.92
N HIS A 145 -1.17 -1.87 6.42
CA HIS A 145 -2.12 -2.80 5.80
C HIS A 145 -3.59 -2.44 6.00
N HIS A 146 -4.02 -2.22 7.26
CA HIS A 146 -5.43 -1.95 7.57
C HIS A 146 -5.87 -0.61 7.01
N HIS A 147 -7.13 -0.53 6.54
CA HIS A 147 -7.68 0.72 5.99
C HIS A 147 -7.82 1.81 7.06
N LEU A 148 -7.41 3.03 6.72
CA LEU A 148 -7.53 4.19 7.61
C LEU A 148 -8.98 4.67 7.71
N LEU A 149 -9.71 4.64 6.59
CA LEU A 149 -11.09 5.12 6.44
C LEU A 149 -11.99 3.99 5.93
N PRO A 150 -13.30 4.02 6.25
CA PRO A 150 -14.26 3.04 5.75
C PRO A 150 -14.25 2.92 4.23
N ILE A 151 -14.29 1.70 3.71
CA ILE A 151 -14.31 1.43 2.28
C ILE A 151 -15.73 1.09 1.83
N PRO A 152 -16.33 1.85 0.87
CA PRO A 152 -17.67 1.59 0.37
C PRO A 152 -17.81 0.20 -0.23
N GLY A 153 -18.98 -0.43 -0.06
CA GLY A 153 -19.27 -1.75 -0.62
C GLY A 153 -18.70 -2.94 0.16
N THR A 154 -17.95 -2.70 1.26
CA THR A 154 -17.39 -3.78 2.09
C THR A 154 -18.32 -4.26 3.20
N GLY A 155 -19.52 -3.68 3.28
CA GLY A 155 -20.54 -4.05 4.26
C GLY A 155 -20.32 -3.40 5.62
N ARG A 156 -20.66 -4.15 6.71
CA ARG A 156 -20.48 -3.66 8.08
C ARG A 156 -18.99 -3.52 8.40
N GLU A 157 -18.62 -2.38 9.00
CA GLU A 157 -17.25 -2.16 9.47
C GLU A 157 -16.82 -3.21 10.48
N ARG A 158 -15.72 -3.88 10.16
CA ARG A 158 -15.03 -4.90 10.98
C ARG A 158 -13.57 -4.93 10.55
N ASN A 159 -12.73 -5.52 11.40
CA ASN A 159 -11.29 -5.64 11.11
C ASN A 159 -10.73 -4.26 10.78
N ILE A 160 -10.89 -3.33 11.70
CA ILE A 160 -10.55 -1.92 11.56
C ILE A 160 -9.18 -1.62 12.18
N LEU A 161 -8.66 -0.45 11.89
CA LEU A 161 -7.54 0.12 12.62
C LEU A 161 -8.08 0.80 13.90
N LEU A 162 -7.74 0.24 15.07
CA LEU A 162 -8.33 0.64 16.36
C LEU A 162 -7.96 2.07 16.78
N ASP A 163 -6.75 2.50 16.46
CA ASP A 163 -6.19 3.82 16.78
C ASP A 163 -6.14 4.77 15.56
N SER A 164 -7.03 4.54 14.59
CA SER A 164 -7.11 5.32 13.35
C SER A 164 -7.25 6.84 13.60
N GLY A 165 -7.94 7.25 14.65
CA GLY A 165 -8.11 8.67 14.99
C GLY A 165 -6.81 9.36 15.41
N ASP A 166 -5.98 8.70 16.23
CA ASP A 166 -4.68 9.22 16.66
C ASP A 166 -3.70 9.25 15.49
N LEU A 167 -3.69 8.18 14.66
CA LEU A 167 -2.89 8.14 13.46
C LEU A 167 -3.32 9.24 12.46
N LEU A 168 -4.61 9.39 12.18
CA LEU A 168 -5.13 10.41 11.26
C LEU A 168 -4.70 11.82 11.69
N LYS A 169 -4.80 12.12 12.99
CA LYS A 169 -4.32 13.38 13.55
C LYS A 169 -2.85 13.61 13.24
N LEU A 170 -2.00 12.61 13.51
CA LEU A 170 -0.56 12.69 13.26
C LEU A 170 -0.24 12.89 11.78
N LEU A 171 -0.86 12.11 10.89
CA LEU A 171 -0.65 12.21 9.45
C LEU A 171 -0.98 13.62 8.92
N LYS A 172 -2.07 14.21 9.40
CA LYS A 172 -2.46 15.57 9.06
C LYS A 172 -1.51 16.64 9.62
N GLU A 173 -1.09 16.50 10.87
CA GLU A 173 -0.17 17.43 11.53
C GLU A 173 1.16 17.57 10.78
N TYR A 174 1.63 16.47 10.18
CA TYR A 174 2.89 16.43 9.44
C TYR A 174 2.74 16.52 7.91
N GLY A 175 1.54 16.83 7.43
CA GLY A 175 1.29 17.05 6.01
C GLY A 175 1.54 15.82 5.14
N VAL A 176 1.08 14.64 5.56
CA VAL A 176 1.17 13.42 4.75
C VAL A 176 0.22 13.55 3.55
N ASP A 177 0.74 13.31 2.36
CA ASP A 177 -0.01 13.45 1.11
C ASP A 177 -0.78 12.18 0.75
N PHE A 178 -0.15 11.01 0.92
CA PHE A 178 -0.74 9.72 0.58
C PHE A 178 -0.68 8.72 1.74
N VAL A 179 -1.77 7.98 1.89
CA VAL A 179 -1.83 6.77 2.72
C VAL A 179 -2.20 5.59 1.84
N LEU A 180 -1.34 4.58 1.80
CA LEU A 180 -1.53 3.38 1.00
C LEU A 180 -1.95 2.21 1.89
N ASN A 181 -3.09 1.60 1.59
CA ASN A 181 -3.68 0.50 2.36
C ASN A 181 -4.08 -0.68 1.48
N GLY A 182 -4.28 -1.86 2.09
CA GLY A 182 -4.87 -3.06 1.50
C GLY A 182 -6.12 -3.54 2.24
N HIS A 183 -6.12 -4.85 2.61
CA HIS A 183 -7.02 -5.49 3.57
C HIS A 183 -8.47 -5.75 3.11
N LYS A 184 -9.09 -4.81 2.43
CA LYS A 184 -10.51 -4.96 2.04
C LYS A 184 -10.71 -5.60 0.67
N HIS A 185 -9.65 -5.78 -0.12
CA HIS A 185 -9.68 -6.29 -1.50
C HIS A 185 -10.59 -5.44 -2.43
N VAL A 186 -10.80 -4.17 -2.10
CA VAL A 186 -11.62 -3.24 -2.88
C VAL A 186 -10.80 -2.00 -3.17
N PRO A 187 -10.46 -1.73 -4.44
CA PRO A 187 -9.80 -0.49 -4.82
C PRO A 187 -10.70 0.70 -4.49
N ASN A 188 -10.16 1.66 -3.77
CA ASN A 188 -10.90 2.87 -3.40
C ASN A 188 -9.98 4.05 -3.14
N VAL A 189 -10.44 5.23 -3.47
CA VAL A 189 -9.73 6.49 -3.22
C VAL A 189 -10.62 7.43 -2.44
N TRP A 190 -10.09 7.96 -1.33
CA TRP A 190 -10.68 9.07 -0.61
C TRP A 190 -9.70 10.25 -0.57
N MET A 191 -10.23 11.47 -0.57
CA MET A 191 -9.46 12.67 -0.27
C MET A 191 -10.06 13.37 0.94
N ILE A 192 -9.26 13.58 1.97
CA ILE A 192 -9.67 14.29 3.20
C ILE A 192 -8.64 15.38 3.49
N GLU A 193 -9.09 16.65 3.39
CA GLU A 193 -8.29 17.82 3.74
C GLU A 193 -6.87 17.81 3.11
N GLY A 194 -6.79 17.47 1.83
CA GLY A 194 -5.54 17.43 1.07
C GLY A 194 -4.78 16.09 1.14
N MET A 195 -5.11 15.20 2.06
CA MET A 195 -4.52 13.85 2.14
C MET A 195 -5.36 12.84 1.35
N VAL A 196 -4.71 12.04 0.54
CA VAL A 196 -5.33 10.98 -0.26
C VAL A 196 -5.12 9.63 0.40
N THR A 197 -6.19 8.88 0.68
CA THR A 197 -6.07 7.48 1.07
C THR A 197 -6.40 6.60 -0.12
N LEU A 198 -5.46 5.71 -0.46
CA LEU A 198 -5.55 4.79 -1.59
C LEU A 198 -5.57 3.36 -1.07
N ASN A 199 -6.71 2.71 -1.23
CA ASN A 199 -6.86 1.30 -0.89
C ASN A 199 -6.65 0.45 -2.14
N SER A 200 -5.81 -0.59 -2.03
CA SER A 200 -5.57 -1.53 -3.13
C SER A 200 -6.61 -2.65 -3.14
N GLY A 201 -6.84 -3.20 -4.31
CA GLY A 201 -7.47 -4.51 -4.47
C GLY A 201 -6.48 -5.64 -4.20
N THR A 202 -6.90 -6.89 -4.40
CA THR A 202 -6.00 -8.02 -4.47
C THR A 202 -5.47 -8.18 -5.89
N ALA A 203 -4.18 -8.44 -6.05
CA ALA A 203 -3.57 -8.57 -7.37
C ALA A 203 -3.57 -10.01 -7.91
N THR A 204 -3.57 -11.02 -7.04
CA THR A 204 -3.25 -12.41 -7.36
C THR A 204 -4.34 -13.40 -6.99
N THR A 205 -5.43 -12.95 -6.34
CA THR A 205 -6.51 -13.85 -5.96
C THR A 205 -7.84 -13.48 -6.60
N ARG A 206 -8.73 -14.47 -6.75
CA ARG A 206 -10.12 -14.27 -7.16
C ARG A 206 -11.08 -14.18 -5.97
N LYS A 207 -10.56 -13.96 -4.76
CA LYS A 207 -11.34 -13.69 -3.55
C LYS A 207 -11.74 -12.21 -3.51
N LEU A 208 -12.55 -11.82 -4.46
CA LEU A 208 -12.99 -10.45 -4.68
C LEU A 208 -14.20 -10.08 -3.82
N ARG A 209 -14.39 -8.79 -3.58
CA ARG A 209 -15.58 -8.23 -2.94
C ARG A 209 -16.29 -7.28 -3.91
N GLY A 210 -17.62 -7.40 -3.99
CA GLY A 210 -18.42 -6.58 -4.91
C GLY A 210 -18.09 -6.84 -6.38
N GLU A 211 -18.33 -5.85 -7.22
CA GLU A 211 -18.02 -5.88 -8.66
C GLU A 211 -16.60 -5.35 -8.92
N THR A 212 -15.58 -6.09 -8.45
CA THR A 212 -14.18 -5.76 -8.64
C THR A 212 -13.47 -6.83 -9.47
N PHE A 213 -12.22 -6.57 -9.82
CA PHE A 213 -11.35 -7.50 -10.54
C PHE A 213 -9.97 -7.53 -9.87
N PRO A 214 -9.16 -8.57 -10.09
CA PRO A 214 -7.78 -8.59 -9.60
C PRO A 214 -7.01 -7.40 -10.15
N SER A 215 -6.37 -6.63 -9.27
CA SER A 215 -5.75 -5.37 -9.66
C SER A 215 -4.66 -4.92 -8.69
N HIS A 216 -3.79 -4.06 -9.22
CA HIS A 216 -2.84 -3.29 -8.45
C HIS A 216 -2.97 -1.81 -8.81
N ASN A 217 -2.38 -0.93 -8.01
CA ASN A 217 -2.39 0.50 -8.26
C ASN A 217 -1.01 0.97 -8.73
N GLN A 218 -1.00 2.00 -9.59
CA GLN A 218 0.21 2.73 -9.92
C GLN A 218 0.01 4.22 -9.64
N LEU A 219 0.83 4.79 -8.77
CA LEU A 219 0.95 6.24 -8.59
C LEU A 219 1.98 6.76 -9.57
N ARG A 220 1.63 7.80 -10.30
CA ARG A 220 2.57 8.59 -11.11
C ARG A 220 2.67 9.97 -10.50
N ILE A 221 3.88 10.36 -10.11
CA ILE A 221 4.20 11.64 -9.48
C ILE A 221 5.02 12.44 -10.47
N ASP A 222 4.49 13.58 -10.89
CA ASP A 222 5.17 14.54 -11.77
C ASP A 222 5.17 15.93 -11.09
N ASP A 223 5.91 16.88 -11.65
CA ASP A 223 6.14 18.20 -11.03
C ASP A 223 4.84 18.97 -10.71
N ASP A 224 3.79 18.79 -11.50
CA ASP A 224 2.51 19.51 -11.36
C ASP A 224 1.30 18.62 -11.20
N ARG A 225 1.47 17.29 -11.29
CA ARG A 225 0.37 16.32 -11.28
C ARG A 225 0.74 15.02 -10.59
N ILE A 226 -0.23 14.49 -9.82
CA ILE A 226 -0.21 13.08 -9.43
C ILE A 226 -1.44 12.40 -10.05
N SER A 227 -1.22 11.23 -10.63
CA SER A 227 -2.31 10.37 -11.08
C SER A 227 -2.22 8.99 -10.44
N VAL A 228 -3.39 8.38 -10.25
CA VAL A 228 -3.55 7.02 -9.73
C VAL A 228 -4.24 6.18 -10.79
N ASP A 229 -3.54 5.17 -11.27
CA ASP A 229 -4.06 4.17 -12.19
C ASP A 229 -4.41 2.89 -11.45
N LEU A 230 -5.55 2.32 -11.77
CA LEU A 230 -5.96 0.97 -11.42
C LEU A 230 -5.67 0.06 -12.63
N ILE A 231 -4.82 -0.94 -12.43
CA ILE A 231 -4.38 -1.84 -13.48
C ILE A 231 -4.98 -3.22 -13.24
N ASN A 232 -5.71 -3.73 -14.23
CA ASN A 232 -6.30 -5.06 -14.16
C ASN A 232 -5.23 -6.13 -14.39
N THR A 233 -5.01 -7.00 -13.42
CA THR A 233 -3.99 -8.03 -13.49
C THR A 233 -4.32 -9.14 -14.51
N GLU A 234 -5.61 -9.35 -14.86
CA GLU A 234 -5.99 -10.38 -15.83
C GLU A 234 -5.61 -10.01 -17.27
N ASN A 235 -5.78 -8.74 -17.64
CA ASN A 235 -5.69 -8.30 -19.03
C ASN A 235 -4.84 -7.06 -19.27
N GLY A 236 -4.26 -6.48 -18.23
CA GLY A 236 -3.41 -5.29 -18.33
C GLY A 236 -4.15 -3.99 -18.67
N SER A 237 -5.50 -3.97 -18.62
CA SER A 237 -6.22 -2.73 -18.88
C SER A 237 -6.01 -1.73 -17.77
N VAL A 238 -5.73 -0.48 -18.15
CA VAL A 238 -5.43 0.63 -17.24
C VAL A 238 -6.62 1.58 -17.19
N ARG A 239 -7.00 2.00 -15.98
CA ARG A 239 -8.01 3.02 -15.75
C ARG A 239 -7.50 4.04 -14.73
N GLU A 240 -7.36 5.29 -15.13
CA GLU A 240 -7.12 6.37 -14.18
C GLU A 240 -8.33 6.50 -13.25
N ILE A 241 -8.11 6.36 -11.94
CA ILE A 241 -9.17 6.42 -10.91
C ILE A 241 -9.13 7.71 -10.11
N ALA A 242 -8.00 8.42 -10.14
CA ALA A 242 -7.85 9.73 -9.51
C ALA A 242 -6.73 10.52 -10.18
N SER A 243 -6.87 11.84 -10.15
CA SER A 243 -5.83 12.75 -10.62
C SER A 243 -5.88 14.06 -9.81
N TYR A 244 -4.72 14.54 -9.39
CA TYR A 244 -4.56 15.71 -8.54
C TYR A 244 -3.57 16.67 -9.15
N SER A 245 -3.85 17.98 -9.09
CA SER A 245 -2.84 19.00 -9.33
C SER A 245 -1.98 19.16 -8.09
N VAL A 246 -0.70 19.36 -8.30
CA VAL A 246 0.29 19.61 -7.26
C VAL A 246 0.80 21.04 -7.40
N ARG A 247 1.05 21.70 -6.29
CA ARG A 247 1.80 22.94 -6.23
C ARG A 247 2.86 22.84 -5.15
N VAL A 248 4.01 23.38 -5.43
CA VAL A 248 5.03 23.65 -4.43
C VAL A 248 4.94 25.14 -4.12
N GLU A 249 4.37 25.49 -2.97
CA GLU A 249 4.24 26.86 -2.48
C GLU A 249 5.11 26.99 -1.23
N ASP A 250 5.97 28.02 -1.19
CA ASP A 250 6.87 28.30 -0.05
C ASP A 250 7.73 27.08 0.39
N GLU A 251 8.19 26.27 -0.58
CA GLU A 251 8.95 25.03 -0.36
C GLU A 251 8.11 23.87 0.24
N GLU A 252 6.80 24.00 0.35
CA GLU A 252 5.89 22.94 0.78
C GLU A 252 5.20 22.26 -0.44
N TYR A 253 5.22 20.93 -0.45
CA TYR A 253 4.45 20.12 -1.41
C TYR A 253 2.98 20.09 -0.98
N ARG A 254 2.04 20.39 -1.89
CA ARG A 254 0.60 20.38 -1.59
C ARG A 254 -0.24 19.82 -2.72
N ILE A 255 -1.14 18.92 -2.39
CA ILE A 255 -2.20 18.46 -3.29
C ILE A 255 -3.34 19.48 -3.26
N CYS A 256 -3.56 20.19 -4.37
CA CYS A 256 -4.44 21.35 -4.41
C CYS A 256 -5.86 21.08 -4.89
N SER A 257 -6.10 20.13 -5.78
CA SER A 257 -7.42 19.84 -6.32
C SER A 257 -7.56 18.44 -6.90
N TYR A 258 -8.74 17.88 -6.74
CA TYR A 258 -9.14 16.67 -7.41
C TYR A 258 -9.58 17.00 -8.84
N MET A 259 -8.91 16.47 -9.83
CA MET A 259 -9.38 16.52 -11.21
C MET A 259 -10.10 15.21 -11.53
N HIS A 260 -11.42 15.28 -11.74
CA HIS A 260 -12.18 14.14 -12.24
C HIS A 260 -11.81 13.94 -13.71
N SER A 261 -11.27 12.78 -14.05
CA SER A 261 -11.37 12.28 -15.41
C SER A 261 -12.79 11.72 -15.59
N ILE A 262 -13.56 12.36 -16.45
CA ILE A 262 -14.91 11.95 -16.86
C ILE A 262 -14.79 10.72 -17.76
#